data_f73f6524c6431b962ea96e0e213a8fd0
#
_entry.id   f73f6524c6431b962ea96e0e213a8fd0
#
_cell.length_a   1.000
_cell.length_b   1.000
_cell.length_c   1.000
_cell.angle_alpha   90.00
_cell.angle_beta   90.00
_cell.angle_gamma   90.00
#
_symmetry.space_group_name_H-M   'P 1'
#
loop_
_entity.id
_entity.type
_entity.pdbx_description
1 polymer ?
#
loop_
_entity_poly.entity_id
_entity_poly.type
_entity_poly.pdbx_seq_one_letter_code
_entity_poly.pdbx_strand_id
1 'polypeptide(L)'
;MEEFIYNLRDHIVGLNLGRWDYMASLIHFNLSDPEWVLPDRNTIPHNVPFFQRLRELLVEICHKRGMLAIGGMTALYPSRTDAELNQRALKVLAEDKKNEAGCLMDGAWTGHPDQNEIAVAQFPYPNQITERIDGAERYPDLRPSPSGVGKHSLAGTRAAIRTVIRYRNGVLNGKGASLLDGYMEDLATDRIYRLMIAQRILHRDKVEILDSDGAPVIHTPELISRLFDEELNRILEEFPEDARGSIENYRLARRVSEDLITQGVFDPQ
;
A
#
# COMPACT_ATOMS: atom_id res chain seq x y z
N MET A 1 0.29 -3.63 -18.92
CA MET A 1 1.77 -3.70 -19.01
C MET A 1 2.24 -3.76 -20.48
N GLU A 2 1.86 -4.73 -21.29
CA GLU A 2 2.31 -4.86 -22.67
C GLU A 2 2.03 -3.64 -23.54
N GLU A 3 0.86 -3.02 -23.42
CA GLU A 3 0.50 -1.80 -24.14
C GLU A 3 1.41 -0.61 -23.79
N PHE A 4 1.79 -0.46 -22.50
CA PHE A 4 2.76 0.55 -22.09
C PHE A 4 4.09 0.36 -22.80
N ILE A 5 4.61 -0.86 -22.78
CA ILE A 5 5.89 -1.18 -23.42
C ILE A 5 5.80 -0.95 -24.92
N TYR A 6 4.73 -1.40 -25.57
CA TYR A 6 4.56 -1.26 -27.02
C TYR A 6 4.50 0.21 -27.44
N ASN A 7 3.70 1.02 -26.77
CA ASN A 7 3.51 2.41 -27.15
C ASN A 7 4.67 3.32 -26.72
N LEU A 8 5.42 2.97 -25.67
CA LEU A 8 6.51 3.79 -25.12
C LEU A 8 7.90 3.19 -25.36
N ARG A 9 8.03 2.16 -26.20
CA ARG A 9 9.27 1.38 -26.39
C ARG A 9 10.51 2.22 -26.73
N ASP A 10 10.31 3.37 -27.37
CA ASP A 10 11.39 4.27 -27.78
C ASP A 10 11.77 5.28 -26.68
N HIS A 11 11.06 5.25 -25.53
CA HIS A 11 11.18 6.24 -24.46
C HIS A 11 11.42 5.65 -23.08
N ILE A 12 11.21 4.34 -22.87
CA ILE A 12 11.33 3.68 -21.57
C ILE A 12 12.41 2.61 -21.60
N VAL A 13 13.04 2.41 -20.44
CA VAL A 13 14.05 1.35 -20.22
C VAL A 13 13.51 0.19 -19.40
N GLY A 14 12.37 0.36 -18.73
CA GLY A 14 11.74 -0.64 -17.90
C GLY A 14 10.44 -0.15 -17.26
N LEU A 15 9.82 -1.01 -16.48
CA LEU A 15 8.62 -0.70 -15.70
C LEU A 15 8.88 -0.90 -14.22
N ASN A 16 8.30 -0.02 -13.40
CA ASN A 16 8.27 -0.16 -11.96
C ASN A 16 6.95 -0.79 -11.50
N LEU A 17 7.01 -1.66 -10.50
CA LEU A 17 5.85 -2.31 -9.91
C LEU A 17 5.30 -1.53 -8.71
N GLY A 18 4.29 -0.69 -8.95
CA GLY A 18 3.48 -0.08 -7.90
C GLY A 18 2.46 -1.07 -7.34
N ARG A 19 2.89 -2.01 -6.51
CA ARG A 19 2.04 -3.11 -6.03
C ARG A 19 0.81 -2.64 -5.23
N TRP A 20 0.95 -1.57 -4.46
CA TRP A 20 -0.16 -1.00 -3.70
C TRP A 20 -1.13 -0.21 -4.59
N ASP A 21 -0.63 0.53 -5.58
CA ASP A 21 -1.46 1.17 -6.61
C ASP A 21 -2.25 0.14 -7.41
N TYR A 22 -1.59 -0.98 -7.76
CA TYR A 22 -2.23 -2.08 -8.46
C TYR A 22 -3.32 -2.72 -7.61
N MET A 23 -3.05 -2.97 -6.31
CA MET A 23 -4.03 -3.47 -5.36
C MET A 23 -5.23 -2.54 -5.24
N ALA A 24 -5.00 -1.23 -5.08
CA ALA A 24 -6.06 -0.23 -5.02
C ALA A 24 -6.94 -0.26 -6.28
N SER A 25 -6.32 -0.41 -7.45
CA SER A 25 -7.06 -0.53 -8.71
C SER A 25 -7.90 -1.81 -8.77
N LEU A 26 -7.33 -2.96 -8.37
CA LEU A 26 -8.06 -4.23 -8.36
C LEU A 26 -9.29 -4.19 -7.47
N ILE A 27 -9.15 -3.73 -6.22
CA ILE A 27 -10.28 -3.66 -5.28
C ILE A 27 -11.30 -2.60 -5.68
N HIS A 28 -10.88 -1.54 -6.38
CA HIS A 28 -11.80 -0.56 -6.96
C HIS A 28 -12.73 -1.21 -8.00
N PHE A 29 -12.16 -1.91 -8.97
CA PHE A 29 -12.95 -2.56 -10.03
C PHE A 29 -13.80 -3.74 -9.53
N ASN A 30 -13.44 -4.32 -8.39
CA ASN A 30 -14.16 -5.43 -7.77
C ASN A 30 -14.84 -5.03 -6.44
N LEU A 31 -15.18 -3.76 -6.27
CA LEU A 31 -15.72 -3.23 -5.03
C LEU A 31 -17.00 -3.96 -4.56
N SER A 32 -17.83 -4.41 -5.50
CA SER A 32 -19.10 -5.10 -5.22
C SER A 32 -18.93 -6.59 -4.87
N ASP A 33 -17.74 -7.15 -5.03
CA ASP A 33 -17.47 -8.55 -4.75
C ASP A 33 -16.83 -8.74 -3.36
N PRO A 34 -17.50 -9.45 -2.42
CA PRO A 34 -16.97 -9.66 -1.08
C PRO A 34 -15.68 -10.47 -1.04
N GLU A 35 -15.36 -11.26 -2.07
CA GLU A 35 -14.09 -12.01 -2.15
C GLU A 35 -12.86 -11.10 -2.33
N TRP A 36 -13.08 -9.82 -2.68
CA TRP A 36 -12.04 -8.83 -2.86
C TRP A 36 -11.87 -7.89 -1.67
N VAL A 37 -12.53 -8.12 -0.54
CA VAL A 37 -12.38 -7.28 0.66
C VAL A 37 -10.98 -7.40 1.22
N LEU A 38 -10.29 -6.26 1.27
CA LEU A 38 -8.89 -6.21 1.68
C LEU A 38 -8.73 -6.39 3.20
N PRO A 39 -7.82 -7.27 3.63
CA PRO A 39 -7.36 -7.30 5.03
C PRO A 39 -6.66 -5.99 5.43
N ASP A 40 -6.34 -5.85 6.70
CA ASP A 40 -5.52 -4.73 7.19
C ASP A 40 -4.19 -4.71 6.44
N ARG A 41 -3.92 -3.64 5.69
CA ARG A 41 -2.79 -3.54 4.75
C ARG A 41 -1.45 -3.98 5.36
N ASN A 42 -1.18 -3.53 6.59
CA ASN A 42 0.09 -3.80 7.26
C ASN A 42 0.22 -5.25 7.78
N THR A 43 -0.83 -6.07 7.64
CA THR A 43 -0.80 -7.50 7.98
C THR A 43 -0.62 -8.39 6.75
N ILE A 44 -0.58 -7.82 5.54
CA ILE A 44 -0.37 -8.56 4.30
C ILE A 44 1.13 -8.77 4.09
N PRO A 45 1.63 -10.00 4.09
CA PRO A 45 3.04 -10.28 3.84
C PRO A 45 3.48 -9.87 2.42
N HIS A 46 4.75 -9.48 2.26
CA HIS A 46 5.29 -9.10 0.96
C HIS A 46 5.39 -10.26 -0.05
N ASN A 47 5.40 -11.50 0.43
CA ASN A 47 5.55 -12.72 -0.35
C ASN A 47 4.24 -13.49 -0.54
N VAL A 48 3.08 -12.86 -0.36
CA VAL A 48 1.80 -13.51 -0.65
C VAL A 48 1.71 -13.93 -2.12
N PRO A 49 1.01 -15.02 -2.43
CA PRO A 49 0.96 -15.58 -3.77
C PRO A 49 0.61 -14.58 -4.86
N PHE A 50 -0.38 -13.71 -4.64
CA PHE A 50 -0.78 -12.76 -5.65
C PHE A 50 0.30 -11.70 -5.93
N PHE A 51 1.08 -11.23 -4.93
CA PHE A 51 2.21 -10.34 -5.16
C PHE A 51 3.35 -11.03 -5.89
N GLN A 52 3.60 -12.31 -5.59
CA GLN A 52 4.60 -13.10 -6.31
C GLN A 52 4.24 -13.24 -7.78
N ARG A 53 3.01 -13.63 -8.07
CA ARG A 53 2.52 -13.74 -9.44
C ARG A 53 2.52 -12.43 -10.22
N LEU A 54 2.24 -11.32 -9.53
CA LEU A 54 2.33 -9.99 -10.14
C LEU A 54 3.76 -9.62 -10.53
N ARG A 55 4.75 -9.96 -9.68
CA ARG A 55 6.18 -9.78 -9.98
C ARG A 55 6.62 -10.66 -11.15
N GLU A 56 6.28 -11.94 -11.12
CA GLU A 56 6.56 -12.91 -12.18
C GLU A 56 6.01 -12.43 -13.52
N LEU A 57 4.77 -11.96 -13.54
CA LEU A 57 4.13 -11.43 -14.76
C LEU A 57 4.85 -10.19 -15.28
N LEU A 58 5.26 -9.26 -14.39
CA LEU A 58 6.02 -8.08 -14.81
C LEU A 58 7.36 -8.46 -15.42
N VAL A 59 8.11 -9.35 -14.76
CA VAL A 59 9.41 -9.86 -15.22
C VAL A 59 9.27 -10.51 -16.59
N GLU A 60 8.32 -11.44 -16.75
CA GLU A 60 8.08 -12.13 -18.03
C GLU A 60 7.82 -11.13 -19.17
N ILE A 61 6.95 -10.14 -18.91
CA ILE A 61 6.59 -9.14 -19.92
C ILE A 61 7.78 -8.21 -20.25
N CYS A 62 8.53 -7.76 -19.23
CA CYS A 62 9.65 -6.86 -19.41
C CYS A 62 10.83 -7.56 -20.08
N HIS A 63 11.30 -8.66 -19.55
CA HIS A 63 12.47 -9.38 -20.05
C HIS A 63 12.30 -9.91 -21.46
N LYS A 64 11.09 -10.37 -21.82
CA LYS A 64 10.75 -10.77 -23.19
C LYS A 64 11.01 -9.66 -24.22
N ARG A 65 10.97 -8.39 -23.79
CA ARG A 65 11.15 -7.22 -24.64
C ARG A 65 12.47 -6.48 -24.40
N GLY A 66 13.38 -7.07 -23.62
CA GLY A 66 14.68 -6.48 -23.30
C GLY A 66 14.57 -5.24 -22.41
N MET A 67 13.56 -5.20 -21.52
CA MET A 67 13.31 -4.10 -20.58
C MET A 67 13.50 -4.56 -19.15
N LEU A 68 13.85 -3.61 -18.28
CA LEU A 68 14.07 -3.88 -16.86
C LEU A 68 12.74 -3.99 -16.08
N ALA A 69 12.67 -4.97 -15.18
CA ALA A 69 11.59 -5.11 -14.22
C ALA A 69 12.05 -4.60 -12.85
N ILE A 70 11.48 -3.48 -12.40
CA ILE A 70 11.91 -2.78 -11.19
C ILE A 70 10.89 -2.95 -10.07
N GLY A 71 11.34 -3.40 -8.90
CA GLY A 71 10.52 -3.54 -7.70
C GLY A 71 10.11 -2.21 -7.08
N GLY A 72 9.06 -2.24 -6.28
CA GLY A 72 8.54 -1.08 -5.58
C GLY A 72 9.34 -0.73 -4.32
N MET A 73 8.95 0.36 -3.68
CA MET A 73 9.50 0.82 -2.42
C MET A 73 9.05 -0.10 -1.25
N THR A 74 9.94 -0.33 -0.29
CA THR A 74 9.57 -0.87 1.03
C THR A 74 9.20 0.29 1.92
N ALA A 75 7.92 0.37 2.30
CA ALA A 75 7.35 1.55 2.94
C ALA A 75 7.83 1.79 4.39
N LEU A 76 8.26 0.73 5.11
CA LEU A 76 8.79 0.89 6.46
C LEU A 76 10.11 1.66 6.41
N TYR A 77 10.14 2.80 7.10
CA TYR A 77 11.18 3.82 6.97
C TYR A 77 12.25 3.67 8.06
N PRO A 78 13.53 3.74 7.72
CA PRO A 78 14.59 3.69 8.73
C PRO A 78 14.58 4.94 9.61
N SER A 79 14.90 4.78 10.89
CA SER A 79 14.96 5.87 11.87
C SER A 79 16.36 6.06 12.39
N ARG A 80 16.82 7.32 12.44
CA ARG A 80 18.11 7.68 13.05
C ARG A 80 18.03 7.90 14.56
N THR A 81 16.82 8.01 15.10
CA THR A 81 16.55 8.29 16.52
C THR A 81 15.96 7.11 17.27
N ASP A 82 15.43 6.11 16.57
CA ASP A 82 14.88 4.87 17.12
C ASP A 82 15.63 3.67 16.54
N ALA A 83 16.54 3.10 17.32
CA ALA A 83 17.41 2.00 16.89
C ALA A 83 16.65 0.71 16.60
N GLU A 84 15.58 0.42 17.36
CA GLU A 84 14.74 -0.77 17.16
C GLU A 84 13.94 -0.68 15.86
N LEU A 85 13.28 0.45 15.64
CA LEU A 85 12.58 0.73 14.39
C LEU A 85 13.55 0.67 13.20
N ASN A 86 14.74 1.26 13.33
CA ASN A 86 15.76 1.24 12.29
C ASN A 86 16.18 -0.18 11.91
N GLN A 87 16.53 -0.99 12.90
CA GLN A 87 16.92 -2.39 12.67
C GLN A 87 15.81 -3.18 12.00
N ARG A 88 14.56 -3.01 12.47
CA ARG A 88 13.38 -3.66 11.87
C ARG A 88 13.16 -3.22 10.44
N ALA A 89 13.25 -1.92 10.15
CA ALA A 89 13.04 -1.37 8.82
C ALA A 89 14.07 -1.90 7.81
N LEU A 90 15.35 -1.92 8.18
CA LEU A 90 16.42 -2.40 7.31
C LEU A 90 16.34 -3.93 7.09
N LYS A 91 15.93 -4.69 8.11
CA LYS A 91 15.68 -6.13 7.97
C LYS A 91 14.53 -6.41 7.00
N VAL A 92 13.39 -5.75 7.17
CA VAL A 92 12.22 -5.89 6.27
C VAL A 92 12.59 -5.50 4.85
N LEU A 93 13.38 -4.44 4.67
CA LEU A 93 13.91 -4.04 3.37
C LEU A 93 14.73 -5.17 2.72
N ALA A 94 15.71 -5.71 3.45
CA ALA A 94 16.58 -6.78 2.92
C ALA A 94 15.77 -8.01 2.49
N GLU A 95 14.81 -8.42 3.32
CA GLU A 95 13.91 -9.56 3.02
C GLU A 95 13.02 -9.29 1.79
N ASP A 96 12.45 -8.10 1.68
CA ASP A 96 11.62 -7.71 0.52
C ASP A 96 12.45 -7.67 -0.78
N LYS A 97 13.64 -7.05 -0.75
CA LYS A 97 14.51 -6.95 -1.93
C LYS A 97 15.11 -8.29 -2.34
N LYS A 98 15.46 -9.13 -1.37
CA LYS A 98 15.86 -10.52 -1.64
C LYS A 98 14.74 -11.31 -2.32
N ASN A 99 13.50 -11.13 -1.88
CA ASN A 99 12.34 -11.74 -2.50
C ASN A 99 12.12 -11.21 -3.94
N GLU A 100 12.25 -9.91 -4.17
CA GLU A 100 12.16 -9.32 -5.51
C GLU A 100 13.26 -9.85 -6.45
N ALA A 101 14.51 -9.90 -5.99
CA ALA A 101 15.62 -10.48 -6.73
C ALA A 101 15.41 -11.97 -7.05
N GLY A 102 14.82 -12.73 -6.10
CA GLY A 102 14.44 -14.12 -6.30
C GLY A 102 13.34 -14.34 -7.34
N CYS A 103 12.50 -13.31 -7.58
CA CYS A 103 11.52 -13.28 -8.68
C CYS A 103 12.13 -12.77 -10.00
N LEU A 104 13.45 -12.69 -10.11
CA LEU A 104 14.21 -12.22 -11.28
C LEU A 104 14.01 -10.73 -11.60
N MET A 105 13.58 -9.91 -10.65
CA MET A 105 13.57 -8.45 -10.84
C MET A 105 14.99 -7.89 -10.89
N ASP A 106 15.19 -6.82 -11.65
CA ASP A 106 16.52 -6.25 -11.95
C ASP A 106 17.00 -5.23 -10.91
N GLY A 107 16.10 -4.71 -10.11
CA GLY A 107 16.37 -3.69 -9.10
C GLY A 107 15.09 -3.24 -8.43
N ALA A 108 15.17 -2.19 -7.61
CA ALA A 108 14.02 -1.66 -6.87
C ALA A 108 14.15 -0.17 -6.57
N TRP A 109 13.04 0.43 -6.14
CA TRP A 109 13.05 1.74 -5.53
C TRP A 109 13.35 1.66 -4.04
N THR A 110 14.00 2.71 -3.53
CA THR A 110 14.18 2.96 -2.11
C THR A 110 13.51 4.28 -1.72
N GLY A 111 13.02 4.36 -0.49
CA GLY A 111 12.40 5.58 0.05
C GLY A 111 13.37 6.46 0.84
N HIS A 112 14.59 5.96 1.14
CA HIS A 112 15.59 6.64 1.96
C HIS A 112 17.01 6.27 1.52
N PRO A 113 17.97 7.22 1.51
CA PRO A 113 19.37 6.92 1.13
C PRO A 113 20.02 5.79 1.94
N ASP A 114 19.72 5.67 3.23
CA ASP A 114 20.26 4.63 4.11
C ASP A 114 19.79 3.20 3.71
N GLN A 115 18.81 3.09 2.82
CA GLN A 115 18.33 1.83 2.26
C GLN A 115 19.12 1.37 1.03
N ASN A 116 19.84 2.26 0.35
CA ASN A 116 20.41 1.99 -0.97
C ASN A 116 21.40 0.84 -0.99
N GLU A 117 22.39 0.84 -0.10
CA GLU A 117 23.42 -0.20 -0.05
C GLU A 117 22.82 -1.57 0.23
N ILE A 118 21.88 -1.64 1.17
CA ILE A 118 21.20 -2.88 1.54
C ILE A 118 20.35 -3.40 0.39
N ALA A 119 19.62 -2.51 -0.31
CA ALA A 119 18.81 -2.89 -1.46
C ALA A 119 19.68 -3.41 -2.60
N VAL A 120 20.73 -2.67 -2.99
CA VAL A 120 21.65 -3.05 -4.07
C VAL A 120 22.30 -4.40 -3.81
N ALA A 121 22.69 -4.68 -2.56
CA ALA A 121 23.32 -5.95 -2.19
C ALA A 121 22.44 -7.20 -2.40
N GLN A 122 21.12 -7.03 -2.62
CA GLN A 122 20.22 -8.16 -2.86
C GLN A 122 20.12 -8.55 -4.34
N PHE A 123 20.47 -7.65 -5.25
CA PHE A 123 20.30 -7.89 -6.68
C PHE A 123 21.60 -8.32 -7.36
N PRO A 124 21.57 -9.27 -8.32
CA PRO A 124 22.73 -9.63 -9.14
C PRO A 124 23.19 -8.46 -10.00
N TYR A 125 24.52 -8.33 -10.18
CA TYR A 125 25.12 -7.34 -11.05
C TYR A 125 25.43 -7.95 -12.44
N PRO A 126 25.18 -7.25 -13.56
CA PRO A 126 24.60 -5.89 -13.67
C PRO A 126 23.06 -5.88 -13.56
N ASN A 127 22.36 -6.96 -13.87
CA ASN A 127 20.91 -7.16 -13.79
C ASN A 127 20.56 -8.60 -14.20
N GLN A 128 19.27 -8.92 -14.28
CA GLN A 128 18.74 -10.25 -14.61
C GLN A 128 17.93 -10.25 -15.94
N ILE A 129 18.05 -9.23 -16.76
CA ILE A 129 17.23 -8.99 -17.97
C ILE A 129 17.23 -10.16 -18.98
N THR A 130 18.27 -10.99 -18.96
CA THR A 130 18.38 -12.18 -19.82
C THR A 130 17.70 -13.41 -19.23
N GLU A 131 17.43 -13.40 -17.96
CA GLU A 131 16.79 -14.52 -17.26
C GLU A 131 15.31 -14.63 -17.61
N ARG A 132 14.77 -15.84 -17.51
CA ARG A 132 13.36 -16.15 -17.79
C ARG A 132 12.78 -16.96 -16.66
N ILE A 133 11.50 -16.77 -16.40
CA ILE A 133 10.75 -17.58 -15.43
C ILE A 133 10.21 -18.79 -16.14
N ASP A 134 10.71 -19.97 -15.74
CA ASP A 134 10.21 -21.24 -16.28
C ASP A 134 8.77 -21.49 -15.80
N GLY A 135 7.87 -21.71 -16.76
CA GLY A 135 6.48 -22.04 -16.46
C GLY A 135 5.63 -20.89 -15.94
N ALA A 136 6.04 -19.61 -16.19
CA ALA A 136 5.24 -18.45 -15.83
C ALA A 136 3.80 -18.56 -16.35
N GLU A 137 2.84 -18.37 -15.46
CA GLU A 137 1.42 -18.43 -15.79
C GLU A 137 1.01 -17.19 -16.59
N ARG A 138 0.42 -17.39 -17.77
CA ARG A 138 0.03 -16.27 -18.65
C ARG A 138 -1.10 -15.40 -18.07
N TYR A 139 -2.00 -16.03 -17.33
CA TYR A 139 -3.16 -15.37 -16.71
C TYR A 139 -3.25 -15.78 -15.23
N PRO A 140 -2.31 -15.28 -14.39
CA PRO A 140 -2.29 -15.68 -12.99
C PRO A 140 -3.50 -15.15 -12.23
N ASP A 141 -3.91 -15.86 -11.19
CA ASP A 141 -4.89 -15.36 -10.24
C ASP A 141 -4.24 -14.25 -9.38
N LEU A 142 -4.71 -13.03 -9.59
CA LEU A 142 -4.22 -11.83 -8.91
C LEU A 142 -5.16 -11.36 -7.79
N ARG A 143 -6.16 -12.16 -7.42
CA ARG A 143 -7.02 -11.83 -6.30
C ARG A 143 -6.20 -11.78 -5.01
N PRO A 144 -6.42 -10.76 -4.16
CA PRO A 144 -5.87 -10.79 -2.81
C PRO A 144 -6.53 -11.99 -2.11
N SER A 145 -5.77 -13.06 -1.90
CA SER A 145 -6.33 -14.29 -1.33
C SER A 145 -6.91 -14.01 0.05
N PRO A 146 -8.22 -14.13 0.25
CA PRO A 146 -8.86 -13.76 1.51
C PRO A 146 -8.65 -14.78 2.61
N SER A 147 -8.36 -16.03 2.30
CA SER A 147 -8.26 -17.06 3.32
C SER A 147 -6.83 -17.21 3.86
N GLY A 148 -6.64 -16.84 5.12
CA GLY A 148 -5.40 -17.04 5.85
C GLY A 148 -4.32 -15.98 5.61
N VAL A 149 -4.62 -14.93 4.88
CA VAL A 149 -3.68 -13.82 4.62
C VAL A 149 -4.18 -12.54 5.26
N GLY A 150 -3.40 -12.02 6.22
CA GLY A 150 -3.74 -10.78 6.91
C GLY A 150 -4.86 -10.93 7.92
N LYS A 151 -5.32 -9.80 8.46
CA LYS A 151 -6.38 -9.72 9.47
C LYS A 151 -7.41 -8.69 9.06
N HIS A 152 -8.65 -8.87 9.51
CA HIS A 152 -9.69 -7.86 9.44
C HIS A 152 -9.99 -7.39 10.85
N SER A 153 -9.51 -6.19 11.20
CA SER A 153 -9.67 -5.69 12.57
C SER A 153 -10.18 -4.25 12.63
N LEU A 154 -10.85 -3.93 13.74
CA LEU A 154 -11.24 -2.57 14.06
C LEU A 154 -10.00 -1.66 14.22
N ALA A 155 -8.92 -2.20 14.77
CA ALA A 155 -7.64 -1.49 14.88
C ALA A 155 -7.07 -1.11 13.51
N GLY A 156 -7.16 -2.01 12.52
CA GLY A 156 -6.78 -1.73 11.14
C GLY A 156 -7.65 -0.66 10.48
N THR A 157 -8.97 -0.65 10.76
CA THR A 157 -9.86 0.43 10.31
C THR A 157 -9.49 1.78 10.92
N ARG A 158 -9.20 1.82 12.23
CA ARG A 158 -8.75 3.05 12.91
C ARG A 158 -7.42 3.55 12.36
N ALA A 159 -6.46 2.66 12.15
CA ALA A 159 -5.16 3.01 11.56
C ALA A 159 -5.34 3.58 10.14
N ALA A 160 -6.21 3.00 9.34
CA ALA A 160 -6.54 3.50 8.00
C ALA A 160 -7.13 4.91 8.05
N ILE A 161 -8.14 5.15 8.91
CA ILE A 161 -8.76 6.47 9.11
C ILE A 161 -7.71 7.51 9.54
N ARG A 162 -6.90 7.19 10.55
CA ARG A 162 -5.84 8.05 11.04
C ARG A 162 -4.84 8.41 9.95
N THR A 163 -4.47 7.44 9.13
CA THR A 163 -3.51 7.64 8.04
C THR A 163 -4.09 8.52 6.93
N VAL A 164 -5.33 8.30 6.49
CA VAL A 164 -5.92 9.12 5.42
C VAL A 164 -6.12 10.57 5.85
N ILE A 165 -6.51 10.84 7.11
CA ILE A 165 -6.61 12.20 7.65
C ILE A 165 -5.23 12.90 7.60
N ARG A 166 -4.20 12.25 8.12
CA ARG A 166 -2.83 12.82 8.21
C ARG A 166 -2.18 12.98 6.85
N TYR A 167 -2.34 11.98 5.97
CA TYR A 167 -1.83 12.07 4.60
C TYR A 167 -2.49 13.22 3.84
N ARG A 168 -3.81 13.33 3.87
CA ARG A 168 -4.55 14.39 3.18
C ARG A 168 -4.25 15.77 3.76
N ASN A 169 -4.05 15.88 5.07
CA ASN A 169 -3.53 17.12 5.66
C ASN A 169 -2.14 17.48 5.09
N GLY A 170 -1.26 16.47 4.88
CA GLY A 170 0.02 16.68 4.20
C GLY A 170 -0.17 17.24 2.79
N VAL A 171 -1.07 16.65 1.99
CA VAL A 171 -1.40 17.13 0.63
C VAL A 171 -1.91 18.57 0.64
N LEU A 172 -2.81 18.92 1.57
CA LEU A 172 -3.31 20.29 1.73
C LEU A 172 -2.20 21.30 2.09
N ASN A 173 -1.09 20.82 2.65
CA ASN A 173 0.12 21.59 2.93
C ASN A 173 1.23 21.40 1.87
N GLY A 174 0.89 20.92 0.67
CA GLY A 174 1.81 20.81 -0.46
C GLY A 174 2.75 19.59 -0.42
N LYS A 175 2.47 18.57 0.40
CA LYS A 175 3.29 17.36 0.52
C LYS A 175 2.60 16.17 -0.19
N GLY A 176 3.21 15.64 -1.24
CA GLY A 176 2.74 14.46 -1.96
C GLY A 176 3.04 13.13 -1.28
N ALA A 177 3.95 13.12 -0.28
CA ALA A 177 4.27 11.97 0.55
C ALA A 177 4.49 12.42 2.00
N SER A 178 4.19 11.54 2.96
CA SER A 178 4.29 11.82 4.39
C SER A 178 4.81 10.61 5.15
N LEU A 179 5.75 10.84 6.08
CA LEU A 179 6.18 9.80 7.02
C LEU A 179 5.16 9.73 8.17
N LEU A 180 4.41 8.64 8.23
CA LEU A 180 3.33 8.43 9.20
C LEU A 180 3.51 7.07 9.90
N ASP A 181 3.64 7.09 11.22
CA ASP A 181 3.78 5.90 12.06
C ASP A 181 4.90 4.94 11.60
N GLY A 182 6.01 5.51 11.10
CA GLY A 182 7.16 4.77 10.60
C GLY A 182 7.05 4.30 9.15
N TYR A 183 5.98 4.64 8.44
CA TYR A 183 5.78 4.29 7.03
C TYR A 183 5.80 5.53 6.14
N MET A 184 6.47 5.42 4.99
CA MET A 184 6.35 6.42 3.92
C MET A 184 5.04 6.17 3.17
N GLU A 185 4.12 7.10 3.34
CA GLU A 185 2.75 7.03 2.81
C GLU A 185 2.53 8.05 1.69
N ASP A 186 1.85 7.63 0.64
CA ASP A 186 1.60 8.40 -0.57
C ASP A 186 0.14 8.26 -1.06
N LEU A 187 -0.15 8.65 -2.30
CA LEU A 187 -1.49 8.56 -2.87
C LEU A 187 -2.02 7.13 -2.92
N ALA A 188 -1.16 6.12 -3.16
CA ALA A 188 -1.59 4.73 -3.16
C ALA A 188 -2.17 4.32 -1.80
N THR A 189 -1.56 4.79 -0.72
CA THR A 189 -2.03 4.56 0.65
C THR A 189 -3.40 5.19 0.91
N ASP A 190 -3.59 6.47 0.56
CA ASP A 190 -4.89 7.14 0.71
C ASP A 190 -5.98 6.38 -0.05
N ARG A 191 -5.69 6.01 -1.29
CA ARG A 191 -6.63 5.31 -2.15
C ARG A 191 -7.00 3.93 -1.62
N ILE A 192 -5.99 3.13 -1.24
CA ILE A 192 -6.22 1.75 -0.75
C ILE A 192 -6.98 1.73 0.58
N TYR A 193 -6.68 2.65 1.49
CA TYR A 193 -7.36 2.71 2.78
C TYR A 193 -8.81 3.18 2.66
N ARG A 194 -9.09 4.16 1.80
CA ARG A 194 -10.47 4.58 1.54
C ARG A 194 -11.30 3.45 0.93
N LEU A 195 -10.75 2.74 -0.05
CA LEU A 195 -11.42 1.59 -0.67
C LEU A 195 -11.63 0.45 0.34
N MET A 196 -10.65 0.13 1.18
CA MET A 196 -10.77 -0.88 2.22
C MET A 196 -11.90 -0.56 3.20
N ILE A 197 -12.03 0.68 3.65
CA ILE A 197 -13.11 1.10 4.55
C ILE A 197 -14.47 0.99 3.83
N ALA A 198 -14.55 1.44 2.58
CA ALA A 198 -15.77 1.33 1.78
C ALA A 198 -16.21 -0.12 1.56
N GLN A 199 -15.27 -1.04 1.27
CA GLN A 199 -15.55 -2.48 1.19
C GLN A 199 -16.13 -3.02 2.52
N ARG A 200 -15.57 -2.62 3.66
CA ARG A 200 -16.02 -3.06 4.98
C ARG A 200 -17.43 -2.57 5.31
N ILE A 201 -17.82 -1.38 4.85
CA ILE A 201 -19.19 -0.88 4.97
C ILE A 201 -20.11 -1.68 4.04
N LEU A 202 -19.73 -1.85 2.78
CA LEU A 202 -20.55 -2.50 1.75
C LEU A 202 -20.81 -3.98 2.07
N HIS A 203 -19.79 -4.67 2.55
CA HIS A 203 -19.83 -6.11 2.82
C HIS A 203 -19.92 -6.45 4.30
N ARG A 204 -20.44 -5.55 5.15
CA ARG A 204 -20.52 -5.71 6.61
C ARG A 204 -21.23 -6.98 7.10
N ASP A 205 -22.10 -7.54 6.27
CA ASP A 205 -22.85 -8.77 6.59
C ASP A 205 -22.12 -10.06 6.14
N LYS A 206 -20.97 -9.91 5.45
CA LYS A 206 -20.22 -11.03 4.85
C LYS A 206 -18.79 -11.11 5.36
N VAL A 207 -18.23 -10.02 5.85
CA VAL A 207 -16.85 -9.94 6.32
C VAL A 207 -16.85 -9.65 7.80
N GLU A 208 -16.32 -10.60 8.58
CA GLU A 208 -16.17 -10.43 10.01
C GLU A 208 -14.96 -9.55 10.32
N ILE A 209 -15.19 -8.49 11.08
CA ILE A 209 -14.15 -7.58 11.57
C ILE A 209 -14.17 -7.64 13.09
N LEU A 210 -13.01 -7.93 13.69
CA LEU A 210 -12.91 -8.14 15.12
C LEU A 210 -12.30 -6.93 15.84
N ASP A 211 -12.77 -6.66 17.05
CA ASP A 211 -12.11 -5.73 17.96
C ASP A 211 -10.93 -6.38 18.72
N SER A 212 -10.38 -5.65 19.70
CA SER A 212 -9.25 -6.14 20.52
C SER A 212 -9.60 -7.35 21.39
N ASP A 213 -10.86 -7.52 21.72
CA ASP A 213 -11.35 -8.59 22.57
C ASP A 213 -11.85 -9.80 21.75
N GLY A 214 -11.76 -9.69 20.44
CA GLY A 214 -12.21 -10.71 19.49
C GLY A 214 -13.72 -10.67 19.23
N ALA A 215 -14.42 -9.61 19.63
CA ALA A 215 -15.83 -9.46 19.34
C ALA A 215 -16.09 -8.89 17.94
N PRO A 216 -17.10 -9.39 17.20
CA PRO A 216 -17.44 -8.87 15.88
C PRO A 216 -17.95 -7.42 15.94
N VAL A 217 -17.47 -6.59 15.01
CA VAL A 217 -17.86 -5.18 14.88
C VAL A 217 -18.44 -4.93 13.51
N ILE A 218 -19.72 -4.54 13.46
CA ILE A 218 -20.41 -4.21 12.22
C ILE A 218 -20.02 -2.79 11.78
N HIS A 219 -19.42 -2.67 10.59
CA HIS A 219 -18.99 -1.40 10.02
C HIS A 219 -20.15 -0.68 9.32
N THR A 220 -20.86 0.17 10.07
CA THR A 220 -21.89 1.05 9.51
C THR A 220 -21.32 2.43 9.19
N PRO A 221 -21.96 3.23 8.32
CA PRO A 221 -21.56 4.62 8.06
C PRO A 221 -21.48 5.46 9.35
N GLU A 222 -22.40 5.26 10.29
CA GLU A 222 -22.45 5.98 11.57
C GLU A 222 -21.24 5.60 12.47
N LEU A 223 -20.87 4.31 12.51
CA LEU A 223 -19.67 3.88 13.19
C LEU A 223 -18.43 4.54 12.57
N ILE A 224 -18.31 4.51 11.27
CA ILE A 224 -17.16 5.10 10.57
C ILE A 224 -17.08 6.60 10.82
N SER A 225 -18.18 7.33 10.75
CA SER A 225 -18.21 8.78 11.07
C SER A 225 -17.70 9.05 12.48
N ARG A 226 -18.15 8.28 13.46
CA ARG A 226 -17.68 8.38 14.85
C ARG A 226 -16.17 8.08 14.97
N LEU A 227 -15.69 7.04 14.28
CA LEU A 227 -14.26 6.71 14.29
C LEU A 227 -13.41 7.83 13.66
N PHE A 228 -13.91 8.50 12.62
CA PHE A 228 -13.26 9.68 12.05
C PHE A 228 -13.12 10.83 13.07
N ASP A 229 -14.15 11.09 13.86
CA ASP A 229 -14.10 12.09 14.92
C ASP A 229 -13.15 11.71 16.04
N GLU A 230 -13.18 10.45 16.48
CA GLU A 230 -12.29 9.94 17.53
C GLU A 230 -10.81 10.02 17.10
N GLU A 231 -10.48 9.59 15.87
CA GLU A 231 -9.10 9.64 15.37
C GLU A 231 -8.64 11.08 15.08
N LEU A 232 -9.51 11.97 14.61
CA LEU A 232 -9.18 13.39 14.49
C LEU A 232 -8.83 14.01 15.85
N ASN A 233 -9.66 13.76 16.89
CA ASN A 233 -9.40 14.26 18.22
C ASN A 233 -8.06 13.75 18.77
N ARG A 234 -7.80 12.45 18.62
CA ARG A 234 -6.52 11.84 18.99
C ARG A 234 -5.32 12.47 18.27
N ILE A 235 -5.46 12.72 16.96
CA ILE A 235 -4.41 13.40 16.18
C ILE A 235 -4.13 14.77 16.75
N LEU A 236 -5.16 15.55 17.07
CA LEU A 236 -5.01 16.91 17.59
C LEU A 236 -4.43 16.96 19.00
N GLU A 237 -4.69 15.93 19.83
CA GLU A 237 -4.12 15.78 21.17
C GLU A 237 -2.65 15.37 21.17
N GLU A 238 -2.25 14.46 20.25
CA GLU A 238 -0.90 13.89 20.21
C GLU A 238 0.14 14.81 19.56
N PHE A 239 -0.26 15.75 18.70
CA PHE A 239 0.67 16.62 18.00
C PHE A 239 0.83 17.99 18.70
N PRO A 240 2.09 18.45 18.93
CA PRO A 240 2.39 19.78 19.46
C PRO A 240 1.79 20.89 18.58
N GLU A 241 1.51 22.06 19.17
CA GLU A 241 0.86 23.17 18.46
C GLU A 241 1.64 23.66 17.24
N ASP A 242 2.95 23.67 17.31
CA ASP A 242 3.87 24.06 16.24
C ASP A 242 3.94 23.07 15.08
N ALA A 243 3.61 21.79 15.33
CA ALA A 243 3.61 20.71 14.33
C ALA A 243 2.21 20.46 13.72
N ARG A 244 1.17 21.12 14.24
CA ARG A 244 -0.23 20.81 13.91
C ARG A 244 -0.67 21.26 12.52
N GLY A 245 0.11 22.02 11.77
CA GLY A 245 -0.43 22.67 10.60
C GLY A 245 -1.69 23.48 10.94
N SER A 246 -2.44 23.96 9.99
CA SER A 246 -3.74 24.54 10.30
C SER A 246 -4.71 23.45 10.80
N ILE A 247 -5.31 23.61 11.98
CA ILE A 247 -6.39 22.73 12.49
C ILE A 247 -7.51 22.62 11.46
N GLU A 248 -7.76 23.68 10.71
CA GLU A 248 -8.74 23.71 9.63
C GLU A 248 -8.40 22.72 8.51
N ASN A 249 -7.12 22.52 8.16
CA ASN A 249 -6.70 21.53 7.18
C ASN A 249 -6.95 20.11 7.67
N TYR A 250 -6.75 19.81 8.95
CA TYR A 250 -7.11 18.51 9.53
C TYR A 250 -8.62 18.26 9.51
N ARG A 251 -9.43 19.27 9.85
CA ARG A 251 -10.90 19.20 9.77
C ARG A 251 -11.38 19.00 8.34
N LEU A 252 -10.76 19.71 7.40
CA LEU A 252 -11.05 19.56 5.98
C LEU A 252 -10.64 18.15 5.49
N ALA A 253 -9.45 17.69 5.83
CA ALA A 253 -8.96 16.35 5.50
C ALA A 253 -9.90 15.26 6.02
N ARG A 254 -10.33 15.37 7.28
CA ARG A 254 -11.32 14.45 7.89
C ARG A 254 -12.62 14.41 7.08
N ARG A 255 -13.22 15.57 6.82
CA ARG A 255 -14.50 15.67 6.11
C ARG A 255 -14.40 15.10 4.69
N VAL A 256 -13.40 15.55 3.91
CA VAL A 256 -13.23 15.09 2.52
C VAL A 256 -12.97 13.59 2.46
N SER A 257 -12.17 13.04 3.37
CA SER A 257 -11.89 11.60 3.39
C SER A 257 -13.14 10.78 3.69
N GLU A 258 -13.97 11.19 4.65
CA GLU A 258 -15.23 10.52 4.96
C GLU A 258 -16.22 10.62 3.80
N ASP A 259 -16.38 11.82 3.21
CA ASP A 259 -17.29 12.03 2.07
C ASP A 259 -16.93 11.14 0.88
N LEU A 260 -15.65 11.03 0.54
CA LEU A 260 -15.17 10.14 -0.54
C LEU A 260 -15.50 8.66 -0.27
N ILE A 261 -15.43 8.22 0.97
CA ILE A 261 -15.75 6.84 1.36
C ILE A 261 -17.25 6.59 1.31
N THR A 262 -18.06 7.48 1.90
CA THR A 262 -19.49 7.28 2.11
C THR A 262 -20.33 7.57 0.86
N GLN A 263 -19.86 8.46 -0.02
CA GLN A 263 -20.54 8.80 -1.28
C GLN A 263 -20.16 7.88 -2.44
N GLY A 264 -19.23 6.93 -2.24
CA GLY A 264 -18.78 6.02 -3.27
C GLY A 264 -17.95 6.67 -4.38
N VAL A 265 -17.40 7.85 -4.13
CA VAL A 265 -16.50 8.56 -5.05
C VAL A 265 -15.06 8.16 -4.69
N PHE A 266 -14.50 7.23 -5.46
CA PHE A 266 -13.19 6.66 -5.14
C PHE A 266 -12.03 7.28 -5.90
N ASP A 267 -12.31 7.95 -7.02
CA ASP A 267 -11.30 8.68 -7.77
C ASP A 267 -11.35 10.17 -7.41
N PRO A 268 -10.24 10.75 -6.98
CA PRO A 268 -10.14 12.20 -6.87
C PRO A 268 -10.30 12.81 -8.27
N GLN A 269 -11.27 13.65 -8.42
CA GLN A 269 -11.38 14.54 -9.58
C GLN A 269 -10.42 15.70 -9.42
#